data_cc4fb1431702952ff20b5bf35abec5d7
#
_entry.id   cc4fb1431702952ff20b5bf35abec5d7
#
_cell.length_a   1.000
_cell.length_b   1.000
_cell.length_c   1.000
_cell.angle_alpha   90.00
_cell.angle_beta   90.00
_cell.angle_gamma   90.00
#
_symmetry.space_group_name_H-M   'P 1'
#
loop_
_entity.id
_entity.type
_entity.pdbx_description
1 polymer ?
#
loop_
_entity_poly.entity_id
_entity_poly.type
_entity_poly.pdbx_seq_one_letter_code
_entity_poly.pdbx_strand_id
1 'polypeptide(L)'
;MSDPIFVRTRHHYDSYNDLWRLVELSDFPTCYVDEIDAASDHTYILPTRNGECGDGWPEARARIIHWNLEWDAYPVLPGISAVWNSDKWFADTHGLKYVPMGSHPGLKLGIGYPADVPYHAAFLGYMIPRRQQVWTWLKERGLRITTNGAWGEDRHRLLIQSAIYLHVHQHDDKPGMPPLRLVVAAAYRMPFITETVADPGIFGYTHFMQSEYTHLADFVRMWACDEDRQRLNDYGAALHDKLCRDLTFRRSVEAAV
;
A
#
# COMPACT_ATOMS: atom_id res chain seq x y z
N MET A 1 -16.05 22.71 -6.08
CA MET A 1 -15.69 21.67 -7.04
C MET A 1 -16.44 20.41 -6.62
N SER A 2 -16.95 19.62 -7.55
CA SER A 2 -17.55 18.33 -7.26
C SER A 2 -16.46 17.34 -6.83
N ASP A 3 -16.82 16.34 -6.00
CA ASP A 3 -15.90 15.27 -5.64
C ASP A 3 -15.41 14.54 -6.90
N PRO A 4 -14.14 14.10 -6.95
CA PRO A 4 -13.63 13.30 -8.06
C PRO A 4 -14.31 11.92 -8.08
N ILE A 5 -14.48 11.37 -9.27
CA ILE A 5 -15.10 10.07 -9.51
C ILE A 5 -14.00 9.01 -9.64
N PHE A 6 -14.02 7.99 -8.79
CA PHE A 6 -13.09 6.87 -8.91
C PHE A 6 -13.57 5.85 -9.95
N VAL A 7 -12.68 5.47 -10.84
CA VAL A 7 -12.99 4.61 -11.97
C VAL A 7 -12.50 3.20 -11.73
N ARG A 8 -13.41 2.23 -11.82
CA ARG A 8 -13.13 0.80 -11.69
C ARG A 8 -12.98 0.17 -13.06
N THR A 9 -12.09 -0.80 -13.17
CA THR A 9 -12.11 -1.76 -14.29
C THR A 9 -13.08 -2.91 -13.97
N ARG A 10 -13.67 -3.54 -15.00
CA ARG A 10 -14.56 -4.69 -14.79
C ARG A 10 -13.81 -5.95 -14.34
N HIS A 11 -12.51 -5.97 -14.54
CA HIS A 11 -11.63 -7.05 -14.09
C HIS A 11 -10.90 -6.61 -12.81
N HIS A 12 -11.53 -6.88 -11.66
CA HIS A 12 -10.88 -6.61 -10.38
C HIS A 12 -9.79 -7.63 -10.07
N TYR A 13 -8.60 -7.11 -9.78
CA TYR A 13 -7.61 -7.89 -9.04
C TYR A 13 -7.90 -7.73 -7.54
N ASP A 14 -8.05 -8.83 -6.82
CA ASP A 14 -8.22 -8.86 -5.36
C ASP A 14 -7.13 -8.08 -4.61
N SER A 15 -5.98 -7.84 -5.26
CA SER A 15 -4.87 -7.06 -4.73
C SER A 15 -5.21 -5.62 -4.38
N TYR A 16 -6.24 -5.03 -4.98
CA TYR A 16 -6.66 -3.64 -4.73
C TYR A 16 -7.94 -3.51 -3.90
N ASN A 17 -8.43 -4.58 -3.32
CA ASN A 17 -9.65 -4.53 -2.50
C ASN A 17 -9.56 -3.52 -1.36
N ASP A 18 -8.39 -3.34 -0.75
CA ASP A 18 -8.21 -2.35 0.31
C ASP A 18 -8.32 -0.92 -0.19
N LEU A 19 -7.81 -0.65 -1.39
CA LEU A 19 -7.98 0.66 -2.02
C LEU A 19 -9.45 0.96 -2.29
N TRP A 20 -10.17 0.00 -2.85
CA TRP A 20 -11.62 0.18 -3.10
C TRP A 20 -12.41 0.35 -1.81
N ARG A 21 -12.00 -0.34 -0.75
CA ARG A 21 -12.58 -0.13 0.56
C ARG A 21 -12.29 1.27 1.11
N LEU A 22 -11.12 1.84 0.87
CA LEU A 22 -10.80 3.23 1.22
C LEU A 22 -11.66 4.22 0.43
N VAL A 23 -11.86 4.00 -0.86
CA VAL A 23 -12.74 4.82 -1.72
C VAL A 23 -14.17 4.82 -1.18
N GLU A 24 -14.72 3.64 -0.88
CA GLU A 24 -16.06 3.47 -0.33
C GLU A 24 -16.21 4.14 1.05
N LEU A 25 -15.29 3.91 1.97
CA LEU A 25 -15.30 4.49 3.31
C LEU A 25 -15.14 6.02 3.30
N SER A 26 -14.56 6.57 2.23
CA SER A 26 -14.37 8.00 2.05
C SER A 26 -15.51 8.65 1.26
N ASP A 27 -16.57 7.92 0.94
CA ASP A 27 -17.76 8.37 0.23
C ASP A 27 -17.46 9.04 -1.14
N PHE A 28 -16.40 8.57 -1.83
CA PHE A 28 -16.15 9.01 -3.20
C PHE A 28 -17.08 8.30 -4.19
N PRO A 29 -17.66 9.02 -5.16
CA PRO A 29 -18.43 8.41 -6.23
C PRO A 29 -17.55 7.48 -7.08
N THR A 30 -18.15 6.41 -7.61
CA THR A 30 -17.46 5.44 -8.46
C THR A 30 -18.24 5.20 -9.75
N CYS A 31 -17.50 4.90 -10.83
CA CYS A 31 -18.06 4.43 -12.09
C CYS A 31 -17.13 3.37 -12.71
N TYR A 32 -17.55 2.73 -13.80
CA TYR A 32 -16.68 1.87 -14.59
C TYR A 32 -15.99 2.65 -15.72
N VAL A 33 -14.91 2.08 -16.26
CA VAL A 33 -14.15 2.70 -17.37
C VAL A 33 -15.03 3.03 -18.57
N ASP A 34 -15.96 2.17 -18.91
CA ASP A 34 -16.92 2.35 -20.01
C ASP A 34 -18.05 3.33 -19.69
N GLU A 35 -18.13 3.84 -18.47
CA GLU A 35 -19.10 4.85 -18.02
C GLU A 35 -18.48 6.27 -17.93
N ILE A 36 -17.21 6.43 -18.31
CA ILE A 36 -16.56 7.75 -18.31
C ILE A 36 -17.22 8.64 -19.36
N ASP A 37 -17.81 9.73 -18.90
CA ASP A 37 -18.24 10.82 -19.81
C ASP A 37 -17.05 11.77 -20.08
N ALA A 38 -16.33 11.50 -21.15
CA ALA A 38 -15.17 12.28 -21.53
C ALA A 38 -15.52 13.74 -21.93
N ALA A 39 -16.79 14.05 -22.25
CA ALA A 39 -17.23 15.39 -22.57
C ALA A 39 -17.66 16.21 -21.34
N SER A 40 -17.73 15.60 -20.17
CA SER A 40 -18.10 16.25 -18.93
C SER A 40 -17.00 17.19 -18.38
N ASP A 41 -17.34 17.97 -17.35
CA ASP A 41 -16.41 18.78 -16.56
C ASP A 41 -15.93 18.03 -15.29
N HIS A 42 -16.18 16.73 -15.19
CA HIS A 42 -15.79 15.95 -14.04
C HIS A 42 -14.28 15.63 -14.00
N THR A 43 -13.79 15.35 -12.81
CA THR A 43 -12.47 14.76 -12.60
C THR A 43 -12.66 13.27 -12.33
N TYR A 44 -12.01 12.44 -13.13
CA TYR A 44 -11.97 10.99 -12.99
C TYR A 44 -10.59 10.56 -12.50
N ILE A 45 -10.54 9.64 -11.52
CA ILE A 45 -9.31 9.05 -11.02
C ILE A 45 -9.33 7.56 -11.31
N LEU A 46 -8.35 7.08 -12.06
CA LEU A 46 -8.16 5.68 -12.42
C LEU A 46 -7.00 5.09 -11.63
N PRO A 47 -7.25 4.42 -10.50
CA PRO A 47 -6.22 3.68 -9.77
C PRO A 47 -6.04 2.31 -10.43
N THR A 48 -5.15 2.21 -11.39
CA THR A 48 -4.99 1.00 -12.21
C THR A 48 -3.55 0.60 -12.43
N ARG A 49 -3.38 -0.60 -12.95
CA ARG A 49 -2.17 -1.02 -13.66
C ARG A 49 -2.24 -0.55 -15.11
N ASN A 50 -1.07 -0.51 -15.75
CA ASN A 50 -1.00 -0.25 -17.17
C ASN A 50 -1.78 -1.30 -17.99
N GLY A 51 -2.34 -0.86 -19.12
CA GLY A 51 -3.08 -1.72 -20.03
C GLY A 51 -4.54 -1.94 -19.68
N GLU A 52 -4.98 -1.52 -18.48
CA GLU A 52 -6.39 -1.62 -18.08
C GLU A 52 -7.26 -0.45 -18.56
N CYS A 53 -6.62 0.61 -19.06
CA CYS A 53 -7.30 1.84 -19.50
C CYS A 53 -7.56 1.89 -21.01
N GLY A 54 -7.31 0.82 -21.77
CA GLY A 54 -7.48 0.80 -23.22
C GLY A 54 -6.60 1.82 -23.94
N ASP A 55 -7.14 2.46 -24.99
CA ASP A 55 -6.39 3.42 -25.83
C ASP A 55 -6.43 4.87 -25.30
N GLY A 56 -7.05 5.10 -24.16
CA GLY A 56 -7.23 6.43 -23.57
C GLY A 56 -8.40 7.22 -24.15
N TRP A 57 -8.37 8.54 -23.94
CA TRP A 57 -9.48 9.45 -24.30
C TRP A 57 -8.92 10.70 -25.01
N PRO A 58 -8.53 10.63 -26.29
CA PRO A 58 -7.79 11.71 -26.96
C PRO A 58 -8.55 13.05 -27.05
N GLU A 59 -9.87 13.01 -27.01
CA GLU A 59 -10.74 14.21 -27.08
C GLU A 59 -11.42 14.54 -25.75
N ALA A 60 -10.88 14.04 -24.62
CA ALA A 60 -11.49 14.28 -23.32
C ALA A 60 -11.45 15.76 -22.95
N ARG A 61 -12.62 16.33 -22.61
CA ARG A 61 -12.77 17.59 -21.88
C ARG A 61 -12.66 17.34 -20.37
N ALA A 62 -13.11 16.17 -19.92
CA ALA A 62 -12.97 15.72 -18.56
C ALA A 62 -11.50 15.66 -18.13
N ARG A 63 -11.24 15.97 -16.86
CA ARG A 63 -9.91 15.78 -16.29
C ARG A 63 -9.72 14.33 -15.88
N ILE A 64 -8.93 13.58 -16.61
CA ILE A 64 -8.68 12.16 -16.34
C ILE A 64 -7.29 12.01 -15.74
N ILE A 65 -7.21 11.43 -14.55
CA ILE A 65 -6.00 11.23 -13.77
C ILE A 65 -5.74 9.74 -13.66
N HIS A 66 -4.56 9.30 -14.09
CA HIS A 66 -4.11 7.94 -13.86
C HIS A 66 -3.35 7.87 -12.53
N TRP A 67 -3.88 7.16 -11.55
CA TRP A 67 -3.16 6.87 -10.32
C TRP A 67 -2.43 5.53 -10.47
N ASN A 68 -1.17 5.60 -10.88
CA ASN A 68 -0.31 4.44 -11.04
C ASN A 68 0.02 3.83 -9.65
N LEU A 69 -0.41 2.61 -9.43
CA LEU A 69 -0.21 1.86 -8.18
C LEU A 69 0.99 0.92 -8.22
N GLU A 70 1.66 0.83 -9.36
CA GLU A 70 2.80 -0.06 -9.59
C GLU A 70 4.11 0.74 -9.74
N TRP A 71 5.22 0.02 -9.71
CA TRP A 71 6.57 0.59 -9.92
C TRP A 71 7.07 0.40 -11.36
N ASP A 72 6.17 0.35 -12.29
CA ASP A 72 6.49 0.33 -13.72
C ASP A 72 6.14 1.69 -14.32
N ALA A 73 7.08 2.28 -15.05
CA ALA A 73 6.84 3.50 -15.81
C ALA A 73 6.02 3.17 -17.05
N TYR A 74 4.93 3.87 -17.21
CA TYR A 74 4.01 3.63 -18.31
C TYR A 74 3.90 4.84 -19.22
N PRO A 75 3.70 4.65 -20.52
CA PRO A 75 3.40 5.76 -21.40
C PRO A 75 2.12 6.45 -20.95
N VAL A 76 2.13 7.77 -20.95
CA VAL A 76 0.93 8.56 -20.70
C VAL A 76 -0.02 8.34 -21.86
N LEU A 77 -1.21 7.80 -21.56
CA LEU A 77 -2.23 7.56 -22.58
C LEU A 77 -2.82 8.88 -23.06
N PRO A 78 -3.30 8.95 -24.32
CA PRO A 78 -4.00 10.12 -24.85
C PRO A 78 -5.18 10.51 -23.94
N GLY A 79 -5.32 11.80 -23.67
CA GLY A 79 -6.39 12.33 -22.80
C GLY A 79 -6.13 12.22 -21.29
N ILE A 80 -5.05 11.60 -20.86
CA ILE A 80 -4.64 11.61 -19.44
C ILE A 80 -4.05 12.97 -19.09
N SER A 81 -4.71 13.65 -18.15
CA SER A 81 -4.33 15.01 -17.72
C SER A 81 -3.17 15.01 -16.72
N ALA A 82 -3.03 13.95 -15.92
CA ALA A 82 -1.95 13.80 -14.96
C ALA A 82 -1.74 12.32 -14.60
N VAL A 83 -0.51 12.00 -14.20
CA VAL A 83 -0.19 10.69 -13.62
C VAL A 83 0.29 10.88 -12.18
N TRP A 84 -0.35 10.17 -11.25
CA TRP A 84 -0.02 10.16 -9.82
C TRP A 84 0.70 8.87 -9.45
N ASN A 85 1.51 8.94 -8.39
CA ASN A 85 2.02 7.76 -7.70
C ASN A 85 2.09 8.01 -6.20
N SER A 86 1.86 6.99 -5.40
CA SER A 86 1.92 7.07 -3.94
C SER A 86 3.27 6.68 -3.35
N ASP A 87 4.20 6.23 -4.16
CA ASP A 87 5.59 6.04 -3.79
C ASP A 87 6.38 7.29 -4.14
N LYS A 88 6.96 7.94 -3.12
CA LYS A 88 7.67 9.22 -3.29
C LYS A 88 8.91 9.07 -4.17
N TRP A 89 9.71 8.04 -3.92
CA TRP A 89 10.91 7.76 -4.70
C TRP A 89 10.58 7.53 -6.18
N PHE A 90 9.56 6.71 -6.46
CA PHE A 90 9.13 6.42 -7.82
C PHE A 90 8.56 7.66 -8.51
N ALA A 91 7.74 8.43 -7.81
CA ALA A 91 7.16 9.65 -8.36
C ALA A 91 8.25 10.66 -8.77
N ASP A 92 9.23 10.90 -7.90
CA ASP A 92 10.33 11.82 -8.19
C ASP A 92 11.22 11.32 -9.33
N THR A 93 11.55 10.03 -9.34
CA THR A 93 12.40 9.42 -10.39
C THR A 93 11.77 9.53 -11.77
N HIS A 94 10.45 9.48 -11.86
CA HIS A 94 9.73 9.50 -13.14
C HIS A 94 8.99 10.81 -13.42
N GLY A 95 9.20 11.86 -12.62
CA GLY A 95 8.55 13.17 -12.80
C GLY A 95 7.04 13.12 -12.66
N LEU A 96 6.50 12.21 -11.81
CA LEU A 96 5.09 12.05 -11.54
C LEU A 96 4.66 12.90 -10.35
N LYS A 97 3.36 13.16 -10.24
CA LYS A 97 2.83 13.81 -9.03
C LYS A 97 2.80 12.81 -7.88
N TYR A 98 3.54 13.10 -6.81
CA TYR A 98 3.43 12.35 -5.58
C TYR A 98 2.10 12.64 -4.89
N VAL A 99 1.30 11.60 -4.64
CA VAL A 99 0.06 11.67 -3.86
C VAL A 99 0.11 10.58 -2.80
N PRO A 100 0.36 10.95 -1.53
CA PRO A 100 0.49 9.97 -0.47
C PRO A 100 -0.81 9.19 -0.29
N MET A 101 -0.71 7.88 -0.15
CA MET A 101 -1.88 7.06 0.14
C MET A 101 -2.24 7.19 1.63
N GLY A 102 -3.31 7.88 1.91
CA GLY A 102 -3.85 7.99 3.26
C GLY A 102 -4.63 6.75 3.67
N SER A 103 -5.11 6.73 4.91
CA SER A 103 -5.95 5.67 5.45
C SER A 103 -7.33 6.20 5.84
N HIS A 104 -8.18 5.30 6.31
CA HIS A 104 -9.48 5.65 6.88
C HIS A 104 -9.68 4.88 8.18
N PRO A 105 -10.21 5.52 9.26
CA PRO A 105 -10.45 4.83 10.55
C PRO A 105 -11.36 3.61 10.43
N GLY A 106 -12.29 3.61 9.47
CA GLY A 106 -13.20 2.52 9.17
C GLY A 106 -12.56 1.35 8.40
N LEU A 107 -11.33 1.52 7.86
CA LEU A 107 -10.58 0.39 7.29
C LEU A 107 -10.14 -0.60 8.38
N LYS A 108 -10.28 -0.20 9.62
CA LYS A 108 -9.94 -0.96 10.79
C LYS A 108 -10.74 -2.25 10.85
N LEU A 109 -10.07 -3.35 10.71
CA LEU A 109 -10.59 -4.68 11.01
C LEU A 109 -10.27 -5.06 12.48
N GLY A 110 -10.18 -4.09 13.27
CA GLY A 110 -10.32 -3.84 14.67
C GLY A 110 -9.94 -4.90 15.65
N ILE A 111 -8.79 -5.43 15.79
CA ILE A 111 -8.44 -6.09 17.05
C ILE A 111 -7.01 -5.67 17.37
N GLY A 112 -6.82 -5.10 18.58
CA GLY A 112 -5.51 -5.02 19.18
C GLY A 112 -4.89 -6.42 19.18
N TYR A 113 -3.56 -6.50 19.01
CA TYR A 113 -2.83 -7.75 18.99
C TYR A 113 -3.25 -8.69 20.11
N PRO A 114 -3.63 -9.93 19.81
CA PRO A 114 -3.69 -10.95 20.84
C PRO A 114 -2.29 -11.14 21.42
N ALA A 115 -2.23 -11.39 22.72
CA ALA A 115 -0.96 -11.59 23.44
C ALA A 115 -0.15 -12.77 22.86
N ASP A 116 -0.83 -13.78 22.31
CA ASP A 116 -0.22 -14.94 21.68
C ASP A 116 -0.64 -15.03 20.21
N VAL A 117 0.24 -14.60 19.31
CA VAL A 117 0.07 -14.81 17.87
C VAL A 117 0.90 -16.01 17.42
N PRO A 118 0.33 -16.91 16.58
CA PRO A 118 1.05 -18.10 16.12
C PRO A 118 2.25 -17.77 15.22
N TYR A 119 2.26 -16.59 14.58
CA TYR A 119 3.30 -16.18 13.63
C TYR A 119 4.07 -14.94 14.13
N HIS A 120 5.38 -14.98 13.99
CA HIS A 120 6.25 -13.83 14.28
C HIS A 120 6.12 -12.73 13.22
N ALA A 121 5.90 -13.11 11.96
CA ALA A 121 5.68 -12.16 10.88
C ALA A 121 4.75 -12.69 9.79
N ALA A 122 3.99 -11.79 9.18
CA ALA A 122 3.27 -12.03 7.94
C ALA A 122 4.05 -11.41 6.77
N PHE A 123 4.29 -12.19 5.75
CA PHE A 123 4.74 -11.71 4.44
C PHE A 123 3.66 -12.01 3.40
N LEU A 124 3.09 -10.97 2.82
CA LEU A 124 2.04 -11.10 1.81
C LEU A 124 2.53 -10.58 0.46
N GLY A 125 2.65 -11.47 -0.51
CA GLY A 125 3.10 -11.13 -1.86
C GLY A 125 3.64 -12.33 -2.62
N TYR A 126 3.91 -12.12 -3.90
CA TYR A 126 4.49 -13.16 -4.75
C TYR A 126 5.87 -13.57 -4.25
N MET A 127 6.09 -14.89 -4.16
CA MET A 127 7.39 -15.47 -3.82
C MET A 127 8.26 -15.54 -5.07
N ILE A 128 9.22 -14.65 -5.14
CA ILE A 128 10.32 -14.64 -6.10
C ILE A 128 11.59 -15.13 -5.40
N PRO A 129 12.64 -15.53 -6.10
CA PRO A 129 13.87 -16.08 -5.48
C PRO A 129 14.46 -15.20 -4.38
N ARG A 130 14.50 -13.88 -4.59
CA ARG A 130 15.00 -12.92 -3.61
C ARG A 130 14.21 -12.95 -2.30
N ARG A 131 12.90 -12.97 -2.37
CA ARG A 131 12.00 -13.06 -1.21
C ARG A 131 12.06 -14.43 -0.54
N GLN A 132 12.21 -15.48 -1.34
CA GLN A 132 12.37 -16.84 -0.85
C GLN A 132 13.66 -16.99 -0.04
N GLN A 133 14.73 -16.27 -0.40
CA GLN A 133 15.99 -16.27 0.36
C GLN A 133 15.79 -15.66 1.75
N VAL A 134 15.14 -14.50 1.87
CA VAL A 134 14.81 -13.90 3.18
C VAL A 134 13.97 -14.86 4.01
N TRP A 135 12.98 -15.49 3.39
CA TRP A 135 12.15 -16.51 4.02
C TRP A 135 12.96 -17.67 4.61
N THR A 136 13.91 -18.17 3.85
CA THR A 136 14.82 -19.25 4.30
C THR A 136 15.60 -18.77 5.53
N TRP A 137 16.20 -17.60 5.48
CA TRP A 137 16.94 -17.01 6.58
C TRP A 137 16.11 -16.83 7.86
N LEU A 138 14.85 -16.43 7.72
CA LEU A 138 13.94 -16.28 8.85
C LEU A 138 13.63 -17.64 9.49
N LYS A 139 13.39 -18.67 8.69
CA LYS A 139 13.16 -20.03 9.20
C LYS A 139 14.39 -20.62 9.89
N GLU A 140 15.57 -20.41 9.33
CA GLU A 140 16.85 -20.84 9.95
C GLU A 140 17.05 -20.22 11.33
N ARG A 141 16.46 -19.04 11.57
CA ARG A 141 16.47 -18.35 12.87
C ARG A 141 15.32 -18.77 13.79
N GLY A 142 14.57 -19.79 13.42
CA GLY A 142 13.47 -20.34 14.21
C GLY A 142 12.20 -19.49 14.19
N LEU A 143 12.06 -18.54 13.25
CA LEU A 143 10.89 -17.71 13.15
C LEU A 143 9.74 -18.43 12.42
N ARG A 144 8.56 -18.36 12.99
CA ARG A 144 7.33 -18.80 12.35
C ARG A 144 6.77 -17.67 11.52
N ILE A 145 6.66 -17.90 10.22
CA ILE A 145 6.26 -16.86 9.26
C ILE A 145 5.14 -17.40 8.40
N THR A 146 4.11 -16.59 8.20
CA THR A 146 3.12 -16.91 7.20
C THR A 146 3.57 -16.43 5.84
N THR A 147 3.40 -17.28 4.81
CA THR A 147 3.44 -16.84 3.42
C THR A 147 2.12 -17.16 2.82
N ASN A 148 1.63 -16.27 2.03
CA ASN A 148 0.88 -16.65 0.85
C ASN A 148 0.43 -15.45 0.03
N GLY A 149 0.11 -15.71 -1.23
CA GLY A 149 -0.82 -14.92 -2.00
C GLY A 149 -2.24 -15.04 -1.43
N ALA A 150 -2.42 -14.90 -0.11
CA ALA A 150 -3.72 -14.88 0.51
C ALA A 150 -4.37 -13.52 0.25
N TRP A 151 -5.63 -13.55 -0.15
CA TRP A 151 -6.44 -12.40 -0.47
C TRP A 151 -7.75 -12.41 0.35
N GLY A 152 -8.39 -11.27 0.46
CA GLY A 152 -9.67 -11.15 1.16
C GLY A 152 -9.58 -11.63 2.62
N GLU A 153 -10.53 -12.43 3.06
CA GLU A 153 -10.67 -12.94 4.42
C GLU A 153 -9.46 -13.75 4.91
N ASP A 154 -8.87 -14.56 4.04
CA ASP A 154 -7.71 -15.38 4.40
C ASP A 154 -6.49 -14.51 4.71
N ARG A 155 -6.32 -13.41 3.97
CA ARG A 155 -5.30 -12.41 4.30
C ARG A 155 -5.56 -11.78 5.65
N HIS A 156 -6.79 -11.41 5.97
CA HIS A 156 -7.17 -10.87 7.26
C HIS A 156 -6.82 -11.81 8.40
N ARG A 157 -7.17 -13.10 8.27
CA ARG A 157 -6.83 -14.11 9.27
C ARG A 157 -5.33 -14.21 9.50
N LEU A 158 -4.53 -14.20 8.43
CA LEU A 158 -3.07 -14.27 8.56
C LEU A 158 -2.49 -13.02 9.24
N LEU A 159 -3.00 -11.84 8.92
CA LEU A 159 -2.54 -10.60 9.54
C LEU A 159 -2.83 -10.58 11.05
N ILE A 160 -4.06 -10.87 11.48
CA ILE A 160 -4.41 -10.89 12.91
C ILE A 160 -3.71 -11.99 13.72
N GLN A 161 -3.15 -12.99 13.03
CA GLN A 161 -2.36 -14.07 13.64
C GLN A 161 -0.85 -13.81 13.62
N SER A 162 -0.42 -12.62 13.24
CA SER A 162 0.99 -12.29 13.06
C SER A 162 1.39 -11.06 13.86
N ALA A 163 2.60 -11.05 14.42
CA ALA A 163 3.10 -9.94 15.23
C ALA A 163 3.62 -8.77 14.38
N ILE A 164 4.17 -9.04 13.20
CA ILE A 164 4.84 -8.06 12.34
C ILE A 164 4.33 -8.19 10.92
N TYR A 165 4.07 -7.08 10.24
CA TYR A 165 3.91 -7.06 8.80
C TYR A 165 5.27 -6.81 8.15
N LEU A 166 5.81 -7.85 7.50
CA LEU A 166 7.11 -7.79 6.84
C LEU A 166 6.94 -7.46 5.35
N HIS A 167 7.72 -6.50 4.88
CA HIS A 167 7.87 -6.22 3.45
C HIS A 167 9.30 -6.49 2.99
N VAL A 168 9.43 -7.16 1.84
CA VAL A 168 10.69 -7.39 1.14
C VAL A 168 10.52 -6.88 -0.29
N HIS A 169 11.44 -6.06 -0.76
CA HIS A 169 11.40 -5.54 -2.12
C HIS A 169 11.37 -6.67 -3.16
N GLN A 170 10.74 -6.40 -4.28
CA GLN A 170 10.71 -7.37 -5.39
C GLN A 170 12.02 -7.35 -6.16
N HIS A 171 12.63 -6.20 -6.28
CA HIS A 171 13.85 -5.96 -7.04
C HIS A 171 14.79 -5.05 -6.24
N ASP A 172 16.10 -5.22 -6.42
CA ASP A 172 17.10 -4.42 -5.71
C ASP A 172 17.15 -2.97 -6.21
N ASP A 173 16.78 -2.74 -7.46
CA ASP A 173 16.75 -1.43 -8.11
C ASP A 173 15.44 -0.65 -7.88
N LYS A 174 14.50 -1.20 -7.11
CA LYS A 174 13.21 -0.57 -6.80
C LYS A 174 13.01 -0.41 -5.29
N PRO A 175 13.77 0.48 -4.64
CA PRO A 175 13.77 0.64 -3.18
C PRO A 175 12.61 1.52 -2.68
N GLY A 176 11.46 1.47 -3.33
CA GLY A 176 10.31 2.29 -2.99
C GLY A 176 9.54 1.77 -1.78
N MET A 177 8.77 2.65 -1.17
CA MET A 177 7.85 2.31 -0.08
C MET A 177 6.55 1.72 -0.66
N PRO A 178 6.09 0.53 -0.20
CA PRO A 178 4.82 -0.03 -0.65
C PRO A 178 3.62 0.62 0.07
N PRO A 179 3.03 1.70 -0.45
CA PRO A 179 2.13 2.56 0.32
C PRO A 179 0.85 1.84 0.75
N LEU A 180 0.27 1.00 -0.09
CA LEU A 180 -0.94 0.26 0.27
C LEU A 180 -0.68 -0.77 1.39
N ARG A 181 0.48 -1.41 1.39
CA ARG A 181 0.86 -2.35 2.48
C ARG A 181 1.06 -1.63 3.80
N LEU A 182 1.67 -0.44 3.75
CA LEU A 182 1.84 0.40 4.93
C LEU A 182 0.48 0.84 5.50
N VAL A 183 -0.46 1.22 4.63
CA VAL A 183 -1.84 1.56 5.02
C VAL A 183 -2.55 0.37 5.65
N VAL A 184 -2.39 -0.82 5.09
CA VAL A 184 -2.95 -2.06 5.67
C VAL A 184 -2.32 -2.34 7.04
N ALA A 185 -0.98 -2.28 7.17
CA ALA A 185 -0.33 -2.45 8.47
C ALA A 185 -0.88 -1.46 9.51
N ALA A 186 -1.03 -0.19 9.13
CA ALA A 186 -1.62 0.83 9.99
C ALA A 186 -3.05 0.50 10.41
N ALA A 187 -3.90 0.02 9.49
CA ALA A 187 -5.28 -0.34 9.79
C ALA A 187 -5.39 -1.44 10.85
N TYR A 188 -4.42 -2.35 10.90
CA TYR A 188 -4.32 -3.41 11.91
C TYR A 188 -3.51 -3.01 13.14
N ARG A 189 -2.96 -1.79 13.18
CA ARG A 189 -1.97 -1.35 14.19
C ARG A 189 -0.76 -2.28 14.24
N MET A 190 -0.42 -2.88 13.11
CA MET A 190 0.74 -3.76 13.01
C MET A 190 2.03 -2.96 12.88
N PRO A 191 3.08 -3.33 13.62
CA PRO A 191 4.42 -2.87 13.29
C PRO A 191 4.78 -3.28 11.87
N PHE A 192 5.33 -2.34 11.10
CA PHE A 192 5.74 -2.58 9.73
C PHE A 192 7.27 -2.60 9.67
N ILE A 193 7.83 -3.72 9.24
CA ILE A 193 9.25 -3.89 8.99
C ILE A 193 9.48 -4.05 7.49
N THR A 194 10.44 -3.30 6.95
CA THR A 194 10.78 -3.36 5.54
C THR A 194 12.30 -3.36 5.32
N GLU A 195 12.72 -3.68 4.13
CA GLU A 195 14.05 -3.29 3.67
C GLU A 195 14.19 -1.78 3.62
N THR A 196 15.44 -1.30 3.60
CA THR A 196 15.76 0.12 3.45
C THR A 196 15.04 0.71 2.24
N VAL A 197 14.27 1.77 2.48
CA VAL A 197 13.57 2.52 1.43
C VAL A 197 14.31 3.80 1.12
N ALA A 198 14.33 4.21 -0.15
CA ALA A 198 15.07 5.38 -0.59
C ALA A 198 14.42 6.68 -0.12
N ASP A 199 13.10 6.80 -0.23
CA ASP A 199 12.35 7.95 0.24
C ASP A 199 10.96 7.52 0.74
N PRO A 200 10.70 7.61 2.04
CA PRO A 200 9.41 7.25 2.63
C PRO A 200 8.35 8.34 2.42
N GLY A 201 8.68 9.48 1.83
CA GLY A 201 7.77 10.60 1.64
C GLY A 201 7.21 11.15 2.97
N ILE A 202 5.93 11.46 2.98
CA ILE A 202 5.22 12.02 4.15
C ILE A 202 5.20 11.08 5.37
N PHE A 203 5.44 9.78 5.18
CA PHE A 203 5.45 8.82 6.28
C PHE A 203 6.65 9.02 7.20
N GLY A 204 7.79 9.52 6.66
CA GLY A 204 9.03 9.66 7.40
C GLY A 204 9.59 8.32 7.86
N TYR A 205 10.77 8.34 8.48
CA TYR A 205 11.45 7.12 8.94
C TYR A 205 11.09 6.69 10.37
N THR A 206 10.18 7.40 11.03
CA THR A 206 9.87 7.18 12.46
C THR A 206 8.67 6.28 12.72
N HIS A 207 7.88 5.97 11.70
CA HIS A 207 6.61 5.24 11.83
C HIS A 207 6.66 3.79 11.37
N PHE A 208 7.82 3.35 10.89
CA PHE A 208 8.09 1.97 10.52
C PHE A 208 9.56 1.66 10.77
N MET A 209 9.91 0.39 10.72
CA MET A 209 11.27 -0.07 10.96
C MET A 209 11.88 -0.58 9.65
N GLN A 210 13.17 -0.35 9.46
CA GLN A 210 13.87 -0.79 8.25
C GLN A 210 15.23 -1.37 8.54
N SER A 211 15.68 -2.24 7.66
CA SER A 211 16.99 -2.88 7.71
C SER A 211 17.50 -3.18 6.31
N GLU A 212 18.80 -3.25 6.16
CA GLU A 212 19.42 -3.76 4.94
C GLU A 212 18.98 -5.20 4.66
N TYR A 213 18.88 -5.56 3.36
CA TYR A 213 18.44 -6.87 2.91
C TYR A 213 19.12 -8.02 3.63
N THR A 214 20.46 -7.99 3.72
CA THR A 214 21.28 -9.03 4.33
C THR A 214 21.09 -9.18 5.84
N HIS A 215 20.64 -8.13 6.51
CA HIS A 215 20.43 -8.09 7.96
C HIS A 215 18.94 -8.22 8.35
N LEU A 216 18.04 -8.22 7.37
CA LEU A 216 16.61 -8.15 7.61
C LEU A 216 16.09 -9.30 8.51
N ALA A 217 16.61 -10.51 8.31
CA ALA A 217 16.19 -11.66 9.11
C ALA A 217 16.64 -11.57 10.57
N ASP A 218 17.84 -11.08 10.83
CA ASP A 218 18.32 -10.84 12.20
C ASP A 218 17.57 -9.70 12.87
N PHE A 219 17.26 -8.66 12.11
CA PHE A 219 16.47 -7.54 12.57
C PHE A 219 15.05 -7.95 12.95
N VAL A 220 14.37 -8.73 12.10
CA VAL A 220 13.03 -9.28 12.42
C VAL A 220 13.10 -10.16 13.66
N ARG A 221 14.12 -11.01 13.80
CA ARG A 221 14.30 -11.86 14.97
C ARG A 221 14.45 -11.05 16.25
N MET A 222 15.25 -10.00 16.22
CA MET A 222 15.45 -9.11 17.38
C MET A 222 14.10 -8.52 17.86
N TRP A 223 13.30 -8.06 16.93
CA TRP A 223 12.00 -7.46 17.25
C TRP A 223 10.90 -8.47 17.56
N ALA A 224 11.00 -9.69 17.06
CA ALA A 224 10.02 -10.75 17.32
C ALA A 224 10.18 -11.42 18.70
N CYS A 225 11.22 -11.07 19.47
CA CYS A 225 11.41 -11.54 20.83
C CYS A 225 10.40 -10.90 21.79
N ASP A 226 9.91 -11.65 22.78
CA ASP A 226 8.86 -11.21 23.70
C ASP A 226 9.23 -9.96 24.53
N GLU A 227 10.51 -9.75 24.78
CA GLU A 227 11.02 -8.62 25.56
C GLU A 227 10.72 -7.26 24.91
N ASP A 228 10.63 -7.20 23.59
CA ASP A 228 10.40 -5.97 22.81
C ASP A 228 8.93 -5.81 22.34
N ARG A 229 8.03 -6.67 22.77
CA ARG A 229 6.65 -6.70 22.27
C ARG A 229 5.89 -5.39 22.53
N GLN A 230 6.07 -4.78 23.68
CA GLN A 230 5.42 -3.48 23.98
C GLN A 230 5.90 -2.41 23.01
N ARG A 231 7.19 -2.35 22.75
CA ARG A 231 7.80 -1.41 21.82
C ARG A 231 7.34 -1.64 20.38
N LEU A 232 7.15 -2.89 19.97
CA LEU A 232 6.51 -3.23 18.69
C LEU A 232 5.08 -2.68 18.59
N ASN A 233 4.29 -2.86 19.62
CA ASN A 233 2.92 -2.36 19.67
C ASN A 233 2.87 -0.83 19.59
N ASP A 234 3.83 -0.14 20.22
CA ASP A 234 3.94 1.31 20.16
C ASP A 234 4.24 1.80 18.73
N TYR A 235 5.07 1.10 17.97
CA TYR A 235 5.30 1.39 16.54
C TYR A 235 4.02 1.20 15.71
N GLY A 236 3.30 0.11 15.91
CA GLY A 236 2.04 -0.13 15.22
C GLY A 236 0.98 0.92 15.55
N ALA A 237 0.90 1.33 16.82
CA ALA A 237 0.01 2.40 17.25
C ALA A 237 0.40 3.75 16.66
N ALA A 238 1.68 4.11 16.66
CA ALA A 238 2.18 5.35 16.08
C ALA A 238 1.91 5.42 14.55
N LEU A 239 2.12 4.32 13.84
CA LEU A 239 1.80 4.23 12.42
C LEU A 239 0.30 4.40 12.15
N HIS A 240 -0.56 3.75 12.96
CA HIS A 240 -2.01 3.91 12.87
C HIS A 240 -2.42 5.36 13.09
N ASP A 241 -1.92 5.99 14.14
CA ASP A 241 -2.24 7.37 14.48
C ASP A 241 -1.82 8.34 13.38
N LYS A 242 -0.63 8.15 12.81
CA LYS A 242 -0.16 8.94 11.68
C LYS A 242 -1.08 8.85 10.47
N LEU A 243 -1.45 7.64 10.07
CA LEU A 243 -2.21 7.43 8.84
C LEU A 243 -3.71 7.66 9.02
N CYS A 244 -4.30 7.24 10.14
CA CYS A 244 -5.75 7.32 10.32
C CYS A 244 -6.23 8.67 10.86
N ARG A 245 -5.38 9.42 11.55
CA ARG A 245 -5.73 10.76 12.08
C ARG A 245 -5.17 11.89 11.25
N ASP A 246 -3.88 11.81 10.89
CA ASP A 246 -3.17 12.94 10.28
C ASP A 246 -3.24 12.89 8.75
N LEU A 247 -3.26 11.69 8.17
CA LEU A 247 -3.27 11.48 6.73
C LEU A 247 -4.45 10.60 6.31
N THR A 248 -5.64 11.18 6.25
CA THR A 248 -6.80 10.43 5.76
C THR A 248 -6.78 10.33 4.23
N PHE A 249 -7.31 9.23 3.69
CA PHE A 249 -7.40 9.00 2.25
C PHE A 249 -8.12 10.15 1.53
N ARG A 250 -9.25 10.59 2.06
CA ARG A 250 -10.01 11.72 1.50
C ARG A 250 -9.17 12.98 1.40
N ARG A 251 -8.48 13.37 2.48
CA ARG A 251 -7.61 14.58 2.47
C ARG A 251 -6.46 14.46 1.46
N SER A 252 -5.87 13.27 1.32
CA SER A 252 -4.80 13.06 0.34
C SER A 252 -5.29 13.29 -1.09
N VAL A 253 -6.47 12.79 -1.41
CA VAL A 253 -7.09 12.97 -2.73
C VAL A 253 -7.48 14.43 -2.96
N GLU A 254 -8.21 15.04 -2.04
CA GLU A 254 -8.68 16.43 -2.15
C GLU A 254 -7.53 17.44 -2.28
N ALA A 255 -6.41 17.21 -1.59
CA ALA A 255 -5.22 18.04 -1.71
C ALA A 255 -4.48 17.86 -3.04
N ALA A 256 -4.76 16.78 -3.76
CA ALA A 256 -4.10 16.45 -5.02
C ALA A 256 -4.92 16.86 -6.26
N VAL A 257 -6.24 16.91 -6.17
CA VAL A 257 -7.13 17.34 -7.26
C VAL A 257 -7.09 18.84 -7.45
#